data_1db1bfd6300c77de95c67b11d15c951d
#
_entry.id   1db1bfd6300c77de95c67b11d15c951d
#
_cell.length_a   1.000
_cell.length_b   1.000
_cell.length_c   1.000
_cell.angle_alpha   90.00
_cell.angle_beta   90.00
_cell.angle_gamma   90.00
#
_symmetry.space_group_name_H-M   'P 1'
#
loop_
_entity.id
_entity.type
_entity.pdbx_description
1 polymer ?
#
loop_
_entity_poly.entity_id
_entity_poly.type
_entity_poly.pdbx_seq_one_letter_code
_entity_poly.pdbx_strand_id
1 'polypeptide(L)'
;MDGIKALDWIGMFTFLACTLLILLGLDFGGVLFEWNSAKIIALLTVGGIMIFAFIYSENRLAKYPLIPMSLFKKRSNVAVFFLAFSHGFVFIAGEYWMPLFLQSVLEASPLRSGLLLLPFIVTGAILGVLCGVYIHRTGRFREIMWIGTAFLTLGFGLFISFDAYTTTAKAVGFLMVAGAGSGILFEAPIIAIQSQVAQQDVASATATLTFIRNIGLSISVIIGGTIFANSMDTRGPYLREAGLPDDILRLLDGEHAGANVMLPSTLTNPARELAVKSAFAYSTRNMWITYTVFSFLGFVASFFIDASYLGTDHTETVTGLRKEEPKVEITSS
;
A
#
# COMPACT_ATOMS: atom_id res chain seq x y z
N MET A 1 -28.60 14.23 -21.31
CA MET A 1 -28.22 12.87 -21.81
C MET A 1 -26.81 12.84 -22.40
N ASP A 2 -26.20 13.97 -22.70
CA ASP A 2 -24.87 14.04 -23.34
C ASP A 2 -23.71 13.67 -22.42
N GLY A 3 -23.83 13.84 -21.11
CA GLY A 3 -22.82 13.43 -20.13
C GLY A 3 -22.60 11.92 -20.04
N ILE A 4 -23.67 11.11 -20.19
CA ILE A 4 -23.58 9.63 -20.15
C ILE A 4 -22.91 9.08 -21.42
N LYS A 5 -23.08 9.76 -22.55
CA LYS A 5 -22.43 9.41 -23.82
C LYS A 5 -20.95 9.82 -23.87
N ALA A 6 -20.53 10.72 -22.99
CA ALA A 6 -19.15 11.15 -22.87
C ALA A 6 -18.30 10.21 -21.99
N LEU A 7 -18.92 9.29 -21.24
CA LEU A 7 -18.23 8.31 -20.41
C LEU A 7 -17.55 7.24 -21.28
N ASP A 8 -16.33 6.91 -20.94
CA ASP A 8 -15.60 5.79 -21.54
C ASP A 8 -16.04 4.45 -20.92
N TRP A 9 -17.17 3.94 -21.42
CA TRP A 9 -17.72 2.65 -20.95
C TRP A 9 -16.78 1.46 -21.20
N ILE A 10 -16.02 1.49 -22.29
CA ILE A 10 -15.09 0.41 -22.63
C ILE A 10 -13.89 0.46 -21.69
N GLY A 11 -13.32 1.64 -21.48
CA GLY A 11 -12.24 1.84 -20.51
C GLY A 11 -12.68 1.46 -19.10
N MET A 12 -13.85 1.89 -18.64
CA MET A 12 -14.40 1.53 -17.33
C MET A 12 -14.56 0.02 -17.17
N PHE A 13 -15.14 -0.66 -18.16
CA PHE A 13 -15.33 -2.11 -18.11
C PHE A 13 -14.00 -2.86 -18.12
N THR A 14 -13.08 -2.53 -19.01
CA THR A 14 -11.78 -3.18 -19.10
C THR A 14 -10.92 -2.93 -17.86
N PHE A 15 -10.99 -1.70 -17.31
CA PHE A 15 -10.33 -1.35 -16.04
C PHE A 15 -10.87 -2.15 -14.87
N LEU A 16 -12.19 -2.20 -14.70
CA LEU A 16 -12.84 -2.98 -13.65
C LEU A 16 -12.53 -4.47 -13.79
N ALA A 17 -12.63 -5.00 -15.01
CA ALA A 17 -12.34 -6.41 -15.28
C ALA A 17 -10.89 -6.77 -14.97
N CYS A 18 -9.90 -6.00 -15.48
CA CYS A 18 -8.49 -6.28 -15.19
C CYS A 18 -8.19 -6.21 -13.70
N THR A 19 -8.71 -5.19 -13.01
CA THR A 19 -8.52 -5.01 -11.57
C THR A 19 -9.09 -6.18 -10.77
N LEU A 20 -10.36 -6.53 -10.99
CA LEU A 20 -11.01 -7.62 -10.27
C LEU A 20 -10.33 -8.98 -10.54
N LEU A 21 -10.02 -9.28 -11.81
CA LEU A 21 -9.43 -10.56 -12.17
C LEU A 21 -8.03 -10.73 -11.57
N ILE A 22 -7.21 -9.67 -11.59
CA ILE A 22 -5.87 -9.73 -11.01
C ILE A 22 -5.95 -9.80 -9.49
N LEU A 23 -6.73 -8.94 -8.84
CA LEU A 23 -6.84 -8.93 -7.39
C LEU A 23 -7.41 -10.25 -6.86
N LEU A 24 -8.48 -10.79 -7.48
CA LEU A 24 -9.03 -12.10 -7.09
C LEU A 24 -8.05 -13.24 -7.37
N GLY A 25 -7.31 -13.18 -8.49
CA GLY A 25 -6.28 -14.16 -8.79
C GLY A 25 -5.15 -14.17 -7.77
N LEU A 26 -4.75 -13.00 -7.30
CA LEU A 26 -3.74 -12.84 -6.27
C LEU A 26 -4.26 -13.22 -4.87
N ASP A 27 -5.49 -12.84 -4.52
CA ASP A 27 -6.08 -13.08 -3.21
C ASP A 27 -6.42 -14.58 -2.99
N PHE A 28 -6.90 -15.26 -4.03
CA PHE A 28 -7.24 -16.68 -3.95
C PHE A 28 -6.03 -17.59 -4.16
N GLY A 29 -4.95 -17.11 -4.80
CA GLY A 29 -3.75 -17.88 -5.08
C GLY A 29 -2.96 -18.21 -3.80
N GLY A 30 -2.71 -19.50 -3.59
CA GLY A 30 -2.02 -20.01 -2.39
C GLY A 30 -2.88 -20.04 -1.12
N VAL A 31 -4.12 -19.53 -1.15
CA VAL A 31 -5.04 -19.56 0.00
C VAL A 31 -6.23 -20.47 -0.26
N LEU A 32 -7.00 -20.22 -1.34
CA LEU A 32 -8.15 -21.04 -1.72
C LEU A 32 -7.83 -22.06 -2.82
N PHE A 33 -6.90 -21.72 -3.69
CA PHE A 33 -6.45 -22.56 -4.81
C PHE A 33 -4.93 -22.48 -4.95
N GLU A 34 -4.31 -23.60 -5.28
CA GLU A 34 -2.87 -23.61 -5.59
C GLU A 34 -2.52 -22.66 -6.74
N TRP A 35 -1.35 -22.05 -6.70
CA TRP A 35 -0.88 -21.11 -7.74
C TRP A 35 -0.86 -21.71 -9.15
N ASN A 36 -0.63 -23.03 -9.27
CA ASN A 36 -0.63 -23.79 -10.50
C ASN A 36 -2.02 -24.23 -10.95
N SER A 37 -3.08 -23.91 -10.22
CA SER A 37 -4.44 -24.30 -10.59
C SER A 37 -4.90 -23.56 -11.85
N ALA A 38 -5.68 -24.25 -12.68
CA ALA A 38 -6.24 -23.68 -13.90
C ALA A 38 -7.07 -22.39 -13.62
N LYS A 39 -7.70 -22.31 -12.44
CA LYS A 39 -8.51 -21.14 -12.04
C LYS A 39 -7.64 -19.91 -11.83
N ILE A 40 -6.55 -20.02 -11.06
CA ILE A 40 -5.62 -18.90 -10.79
C ILE A 40 -4.91 -18.48 -12.07
N ILE A 41 -4.41 -19.44 -12.84
CA ILE A 41 -3.77 -19.17 -14.14
C ILE A 41 -4.75 -18.42 -15.07
N ALA A 42 -6.00 -18.86 -15.15
CA ALA A 42 -7.02 -18.19 -15.97
C ALA A 42 -7.30 -16.76 -15.48
N LEU A 43 -7.50 -16.56 -14.16
CA LEU A 43 -7.74 -15.23 -13.59
C LEU A 43 -6.59 -14.26 -13.90
N LEU A 44 -5.35 -14.67 -13.64
CA LEU A 44 -4.18 -13.82 -13.87
C LEU A 44 -3.90 -13.59 -15.37
N THR A 45 -4.09 -14.61 -16.21
CA THR A 45 -3.87 -14.50 -17.66
C THR A 45 -4.92 -13.61 -18.31
N VAL A 46 -6.21 -13.83 -18.01
CA VAL A 46 -7.29 -12.99 -18.55
C VAL A 46 -7.18 -11.57 -17.98
N GLY A 47 -6.87 -11.41 -16.70
CA GLY A 47 -6.60 -10.11 -16.09
C GLY A 47 -5.45 -9.37 -16.78
N GLY A 48 -4.36 -10.07 -17.08
CA GLY A 48 -3.23 -9.53 -17.86
C GLY A 48 -3.63 -9.10 -19.29
N ILE A 49 -4.43 -9.91 -19.98
CA ILE A 49 -4.96 -9.56 -21.31
C ILE A 49 -5.85 -8.30 -21.20
N MET A 50 -6.66 -8.19 -20.15
CA MET A 50 -7.51 -7.02 -19.92
C MET A 50 -6.70 -5.75 -19.64
N ILE A 51 -5.49 -5.82 -19.09
CA ILE A 51 -4.58 -4.65 -19.00
C ILE A 51 -4.25 -4.13 -20.39
N PHE A 52 -3.87 -5.01 -21.32
CA PHE A 52 -3.56 -4.60 -22.69
C PHE A 52 -4.78 -4.03 -23.40
N ALA A 53 -5.96 -4.64 -23.21
CA ALA A 53 -7.21 -4.12 -23.74
C ALA A 53 -7.55 -2.74 -23.19
N PHE A 54 -7.35 -2.52 -21.89
CA PHE A 54 -7.52 -1.23 -21.22
C PHE A 54 -6.55 -0.18 -21.79
N ILE A 55 -5.25 -0.48 -21.87
CA ILE A 55 -4.24 0.44 -22.43
C ILE A 55 -4.58 0.79 -23.89
N TYR A 56 -5.06 -0.18 -24.68
CA TYR A 56 -5.48 0.08 -26.05
C TYR A 56 -6.72 0.99 -26.12
N SER A 57 -7.72 0.73 -25.26
CA SER A 57 -8.93 1.57 -25.15
C SER A 57 -8.54 3.02 -24.80
N GLU A 58 -7.76 3.21 -23.77
CA GLU A 58 -7.30 4.54 -23.28
C GLU A 58 -6.52 5.32 -24.36
N ASN A 59 -5.67 4.63 -25.14
CA ASN A 59 -4.82 5.29 -26.12
C ASN A 59 -5.52 5.59 -27.47
N ARG A 60 -6.55 4.80 -27.84
CA ARG A 60 -7.10 4.82 -29.19
C ARG A 60 -8.60 5.08 -29.26
N LEU A 61 -9.35 4.67 -28.24
CA LEU A 61 -10.82 4.72 -28.28
C LEU A 61 -11.38 5.83 -27.39
N ALA A 62 -10.76 6.08 -26.24
CA ALA A 62 -11.26 7.01 -25.26
C ALA A 62 -11.12 8.47 -25.72
N LYS A 63 -12.25 9.20 -25.76
CA LYS A 63 -12.26 10.66 -25.96
C LYS A 63 -11.86 11.39 -24.66
N TYR A 64 -12.23 10.82 -23.51
CA TYR A 64 -11.89 11.28 -22.17
C TYR A 64 -11.34 10.10 -21.38
N PRO A 65 -10.01 9.84 -21.46
CA PRO A 65 -9.41 8.67 -20.85
C PRO A 65 -9.50 8.71 -19.32
N LEU A 66 -9.74 7.55 -18.70
CA LEU A 66 -9.73 7.39 -17.24
C LEU A 66 -8.32 7.60 -16.68
N ILE A 67 -7.32 7.03 -17.34
CA ILE A 67 -5.91 7.14 -16.99
C ILE A 67 -5.13 7.74 -18.17
N PRO A 68 -5.06 9.07 -18.29
CA PRO A 68 -4.32 9.69 -19.38
C PRO A 68 -2.85 9.26 -19.40
N MET A 69 -2.39 8.64 -20.48
CA MET A 69 -0.99 8.19 -20.59
C MET A 69 0.02 9.34 -20.58
N SER A 70 -0.45 10.58 -20.78
CA SER A 70 0.34 11.80 -20.60
C SER A 70 0.90 11.96 -19.16
N LEU A 71 0.19 11.41 -18.15
CA LEU A 71 0.62 11.44 -16.76
C LEU A 71 1.96 10.74 -16.54
N PHE A 72 2.23 9.66 -17.28
CA PHE A 72 3.44 8.86 -17.16
C PHE A 72 4.63 9.42 -17.95
N LYS A 73 4.44 10.47 -18.77
CA LYS A 73 5.55 11.09 -19.53
C LYS A 73 6.46 11.95 -18.68
N LYS A 74 5.95 12.54 -17.60
CA LYS A 74 6.75 13.36 -16.69
C LYS A 74 7.41 12.47 -15.61
N ARG A 75 8.72 12.56 -15.46
CA ARG A 75 9.49 11.81 -14.45
C ARG A 75 8.97 12.06 -13.02
N SER A 76 8.61 13.30 -12.74
CA SER A 76 8.06 13.70 -11.44
C SER A 76 6.75 12.97 -11.14
N ASN A 77 5.81 12.88 -12.09
CA ASN A 77 4.56 12.15 -11.90
C ASN A 77 4.81 10.66 -11.64
N VAL A 78 5.73 10.04 -12.41
CA VAL A 78 6.09 8.63 -12.21
C VAL A 78 6.68 8.41 -10.83
N ALA A 79 7.51 9.33 -10.35
CA ALA A 79 8.06 9.28 -9.00
C ALA A 79 6.97 9.40 -7.91
N VAL A 80 5.97 10.27 -8.11
CA VAL A 80 4.81 10.39 -7.20
C VAL A 80 3.98 9.11 -7.21
N PHE A 81 3.72 8.51 -8.37
CA PHE A 81 3.00 7.24 -8.47
C PHE A 81 3.74 6.09 -7.81
N PHE A 82 5.06 5.99 -8.02
CA PHE A 82 5.88 4.97 -7.36
C PHE A 82 5.93 5.16 -5.85
N LEU A 83 6.00 6.41 -5.38
CA LEU A 83 5.92 6.73 -3.95
C LEU A 83 4.56 6.32 -3.38
N ALA A 84 3.46 6.59 -4.09
CA ALA A 84 2.11 6.18 -3.66
C ALA A 84 1.97 4.65 -3.61
N PHE A 85 2.51 3.92 -4.58
CA PHE A 85 2.60 2.47 -4.57
C PHE A 85 3.38 1.97 -3.34
N SER A 86 4.60 2.50 -3.15
CA SER A 86 5.48 2.14 -2.04
C SER A 86 4.82 2.44 -0.68
N HIS A 87 4.18 3.60 -0.55
CA HIS A 87 3.42 3.95 0.66
C HIS A 87 2.30 2.96 0.93
N GLY A 88 1.45 2.65 -0.07
CA GLY A 88 0.37 1.66 0.08
C GLY A 88 0.92 0.29 0.46
N PHE A 89 1.98 -0.16 -0.22
CA PHE A 89 2.64 -1.44 0.03
C PHE A 89 3.16 -1.56 1.47
N VAL A 90 3.76 -0.50 2.01
CA VAL A 90 4.35 -0.50 3.36
C VAL A 90 3.31 -0.24 4.45
N PHE A 91 2.35 0.67 4.19
CA PHE A 91 1.31 1.04 5.15
C PHE A 91 0.49 -0.16 5.61
N ILE A 92 -0.07 -0.91 4.67
CA ILE A 92 -0.92 -2.06 5.00
C ILE A 92 -0.15 -3.15 5.75
N ALA A 93 1.15 -3.28 5.49
CA ALA A 93 1.98 -4.25 6.21
C ALA A 93 2.03 -3.95 7.72
N GLY A 94 2.09 -2.67 8.10
CA GLY A 94 2.03 -2.24 9.49
C GLY A 94 0.69 -2.57 10.15
N GLU A 95 -0.41 -2.43 9.44
CA GLU A 95 -1.75 -2.71 9.97
C GLU A 95 -2.07 -4.21 9.99
N TYR A 96 -1.69 -4.93 8.95
CA TYR A 96 -2.08 -6.33 8.76
C TYR A 96 -1.15 -7.32 9.47
N TRP A 97 0.19 -7.13 9.38
CA TRP A 97 1.16 -8.07 9.90
C TRP A 97 1.62 -7.78 11.32
N MET A 98 1.49 -6.53 11.80
CA MET A 98 1.88 -6.21 13.16
C MET A 98 1.04 -6.94 14.23
N PRO A 99 -0.29 -7.07 14.10
CA PRO A 99 -1.08 -7.88 15.02
C PRO A 99 -0.58 -9.33 15.14
N LEU A 100 -0.10 -9.94 14.04
CA LEU A 100 0.48 -11.27 14.06
C LEU A 100 1.71 -11.32 14.99
N PHE A 101 2.63 -10.36 14.86
CA PHE A 101 3.80 -10.24 15.76
C PHE A 101 3.39 -9.99 17.21
N LEU A 102 2.45 -9.06 17.44
CA LEU A 102 2.01 -8.72 18.81
C LEU A 102 1.32 -9.91 19.50
N GLN A 103 0.58 -10.72 18.77
CA GLN A 103 -0.09 -11.91 19.32
C GLN A 103 0.89 -13.06 19.54
N SER A 104 1.77 -13.35 18.57
CA SER A 104 2.66 -14.50 18.65
C SER A 104 3.86 -14.31 19.55
N VAL A 105 4.43 -13.10 19.63
CA VAL A 105 5.66 -12.80 20.38
C VAL A 105 5.36 -12.16 21.73
N LEU A 106 4.48 -11.14 21.75
CA LEU A 106 4.08 -10.44 22.98
C LEU A 106 2.90 -11.11 23.69
N GLU A 107 2.35 -12.20 23.13
CA GLU A 107 1.18 -12.93 23.66
C GLU A 107 -0.02 -12.02 23.96
N ALA A 108 -0.15 -10.98 23.17
CA ALA A 108 -1.28 -10.07 23.28
C ALA A 108 -2.56 -10.78 22.79
N SER A 109 -3.64 -10.68 23.56
CA SER A 109 -4.95 -11.11 23.05
C SER A 109 -5.33 -10.34 21.79
N PRO A 110 -6.23 -10.83 20.94
CA PRO A 110 -6.66 -10.11 19.72
C PRO A 110 -7.10 -8.67 20.01
N LEU A 111 -7.88 -8.45 21.08
CA LEU A 111 -8.28 -7.10 21.50
C LEU A 111 -7.08 -6.24 21.92
N ARG A 112 -6.16 -6.80 22.71
CA ARG A 112 -4.97 -6.09 23.16
C ARG A 112 -4.03 -5.76 21.98
N SER A 113 -3.89 -6.65 21.01
CA SER A 113 -3.07 -6.38 19.82
C SER A 113 -3.63 -5.22 18.99
N GLY A 114 -4.96 -5.12 18.85
CA GLY A 114 -5.62 -3.97 18.23
C GLY A 114 -5.39 -2.67 19.00
N LEU A 115 -5.47 -2.70 20.34
CA LEU A 115 -5.17 -1.53 21.18
C LEU A 115 -3.69 -1.10 21.07
N LEU A 116 -2.77 -2.05 20.99
CA LEU A 116 -1.35 -1.77 20.80
C LEU A 116 -1.01 -1.20 19.41
N LEU A 117 -1.91 -1.35 18.43
CA LEU A 117 -1.77 -0.74 17.12
C LEU A 117 -2.25 0.72 17.07
N LEU A 118 -3.07 1.17 18.04
CA LEU A 118 -3.56 2.55 18.09
C LEU A 118 -2.45 3.61 18.03
N PRO A 119 -1.29 3.47 18.67
CA PRO A 119 -0.19 4.44 18.53
C PRO A 119 0.24 4.68 17.09
N PHE A 120 0.26 3.66 16.24
CA PHE A 120 0.54 3.79 14.81
C PHE A 120 -0.53 4.64 14.11
N ILE A 121 -1.80 4.29 14.31
CA ILE A 121 -2.95 4.95 13.65
C ILE A 121 -3.11 6.39 14.14
N VAL A 122 -3.09 6.61 15.47
CA VAL A 122 -3.31 7.94 16.07
C VAL A 122 -2.17 8.91 15.71
N THR A 123 -0.91 8.45 15.80
CA THR A 123 0.24 9.27 15.40
C THR A 123 0.16 9.64 13.92
N GLY A 124 -0.19 8.66 13.07
CA GLY A 124 -0.40 8.89 11.64
C GLY A 124 -1.51 9.90 11.37
N ALA A 125 -2.66 9.77 12.01
CA ALA A 125 -3.78 10.69 11.85
C ALA A 125 -3.43 12.13 12.26
N ILE A 126 -2.79 12.30 13.43
CA ILE A 126 -2.38 13.62 13.93
C ILE A 126 -1.38 14.27 12.97
N LEU A 127 -0.34 13.56 12.58
CA LEU A 127 0.70 14.10 11.70
C LEU A 127 0.20 14.30 10.27
N GLY A 128 -0.70 13.46 9.78
CA GLY A 128 -1.36 13.66 8.48
C GLY A 128 -2.12 14.99 8.44
N VAL A 129 -2.95 15.26 9.45
CA VAL A 129 -3.67 16.56 9.56
C VAL A 129 -2.71 17.73 9.66
N LEU A 130 -1.69 17.65 10.53
CA LEU A 130 -0.71 18.74 10.71
C LEU A 130 0.05 19.03 9.41
N CYS A 131 0.45 17.98 8.67
CA CYS A 131 1.11 18.11 7.38
C CYS A 131 0.18 18.69 6.31
N GLY A 132 -1.09 18.29 6.26
CA GLY A 132 -2.08 18.88 5.37
C GLY A 132 -2.23 20.39 5.60
N VAL A 133 -2.35 20.81 6.87
CA VAL A 133 -2.40 22.24 7.25
C VAL A 133 -1.11 22.97 6.87
N TYR A 134 0.06 22.35 7.10
CA TYR A 134 1.34 22.93 6.74
C TYR A 134 1.45 23.14 5.22
N ILE A 135 1.13 22.11 4.43
CA ILE A 135 1.17 22.19 2.96
C ILE A 135 0.19 23.26 2.45
N HIS A 136 -1.03 23.30 3.01
CA HIS A 136 -2.02 24.31 2.63
C HIS A 136 -1.52 25.74 2.87
N ARG A 137 -0.78 25.98 3.98
CA ARG A 137 -0.28 27.32 4.31
C ARG A 137 0.99 27.72 3.56
N THR A 138 1.86 26.74 3.25
CA THR A 138 3.20 27.02 2.71
C THR A 138 3.34 26.68 1.22
N GLY A 139 2.44 25.88 0.67
CA GLY A 139 2.54 25.30 -0.67
C GLY A 139 3.68 24.26 -0.83
N ARG A 140 4.41 23.93 0.24
CA ARG A 140 5.58 23.08 0.21
C ARG A 140 5.21 21.63 0.54
N PHE A 141 5.08 20.79 -0.46
CA PHE A 141 4.77 19.36 -0.27
C PHE A 141 6.00 18.43 -0.43
N ARG A 142 7.02 18.87 -1.19
CA ARG A 142 8.17 18.02 -1.51
C ARG A 142 9.00 17.67 -0.28
N GLU A 143 9.33 18.66 0.54
CA GLU A 143 10.09 18.48 1.77
C GLU A 143 9.32 17.59 2.76
N ILE A 144 8.01 17.73 2.80
CA ILE A 144 7.12 16.89 3.62
C ILE A 144 7.17 15.43 3.16
N MET A 145 7.20 15.17 1.84
CA MET A 145 7.35 13.81 1.33
C MET A 145 8.70 13.20 1.70
N TRP A 146 9.80 13.97 1.69
CA TRP A 146 11.10 13.50 2.15
C TRP A 146 11.08 13.12 3.62
N ILE A 147 10.50 13.96 4.46
CA ILE A 147 10.36 13.71 5.89
C ILE A 147 9.49 12.45 6.12
N GLY A 148 8.34 12.37 5.46
CA GLY A 148 7.42 11.25 5.59
C GLY A 148 8.04 9.91 5.18
N THR A 149 8.72 9.87 4.03
CA THR A 149 9.40 8.65 3.55
C THR A 149 10.59 8.28 4.42
N ALA A 150 11.34 9.25 4.95
CA ALA A 150 12.41 8.99 5.91
C ALA A 150 11.89 8.37 7.21
N PHE A 151 10.82 8.94 7.79
CA PHE A 151 10.18 8.38 8.99
C PHE A 151 9.57 7.00 8.73
N LEU A 152 8.95 6.78 7.58
CA LEU A 152 8.40 5.48 7.21
C LEU A 152 9.51 4.43 7.11
N THR A 153 10.61 4.75 6.42
CA THR A 153 11.77 3.87 6.27
C THR A 153 12.43 3.59 7.61
N LEU A 154 12.60 4.61 8.45
CA LEU A 154 13.14 4.44 9.80
C LEU A 154 12.24 3.54 10.66
N GLY A 155 10.92 3.79 10.67
CA GLY A 155 9.97 3.04 11.47
C GLY A 155 9.95 1.55 11.12
N PHE A 156 9.85 1.21 9.84
CA PHE A 156 9.89 -0.19 9.39
C PHE A 156 11.30 -0.79 9.54
N GLY A 157 12.36 0.01 9.38
CA GLY A 157 13.73 -0.40 9.68
C GLY A 157 13.93 -0.77 11.15
N LEU A 158 13.30 -0.04 12.08
CA LEU A 158 13.33 -0.36 13.50
C LEU A 158 12.62 -1.69 13.81
N PHE A 159 11.55 -2.07 13.06
CA PHE A 159 10.88 -3.36 13.24
C PHE A 159 11.80 -4.56 12.92
N ILE A 160 12.87 -4.39 12.14
CA ILE A 160 13.86 -5.43 11.88
C ILE A 160 14.58 -5.85 13.19
N SER A 161 14.64 -4.97 14.19
CA SER A 161 15.24 -5.24 15.49
C SER A 161 14.32 -5.95 16.48
N PHE A 162 13.11 -6.34 16.06
CA PHE A 162 12.21 -7.13 16.90
C PHE A 162 12.70 -8.57 17.02
N ASP A 163 12.62 -9.08 18.23
CA ASP A 163 13.02 -10.42 18.62
C ASP A 163 12.03 -11.02 19.65
N ALA A 164 12.31 -12.25 20.11
CA ALA A 164 11.47 -12.93 21.10
C ALA A 164 11.42 -12.21 22.47
N TYR A 165 12.34 -11.30 22.76
CA TYR A 165 12.44 -10.53 23.99
C TYR A 165 11.93 -9.09 23.85
N THR A 166 11.36 -8.75 22.72
CA THR A 166 10.86 -7.40 22.48
C THR A 166 9.79 -7.02 23.49
N THR A 167 9.96 -5.86 24.12
CA THR A 167 9.02 -5.34 25.11
C THR A 167 7.88 -4.57 24.43
N THR A 168 6.72 -4.51 25.11
CA THR A 168 5.57 -3.72 24.64
C THR A 168 5.96 -2.25 24.43
N ALA A 169 6.76 -1.66 25.32
CA ALA A 169 7.19 -0.26 25.20
C ALA A 169 8.03 -0.01 23.92
N LYS A 170 8.96 -0.95 23.60
CA LYS A 170 9.75 -0.90 22.37
C LYS A 170 8.85 -0.98 21.14
N ALA A 171 7.88 -1.91 21.12
CA ALA A 171 6.95 -2.06 20.02
C ALA A 171 6.10 -0.80 19.81
N VAL A 172 5.52 -0.24 20.86
CA VAL A 172 4.71 0.99 20.81
C VAL A 172 5.53 2.18 20.32
N GLY A 173 6.75 2.37 20.84
CA GLY A 173 7.62 3.48 20.41
C GLY A 173 7.94 3.40 18.90
N PHE A 174 8.25 2.20 18.39
CA PHE A 174 8.56 2.02 16.96
C PHE A 174 7.31 2.15 16.08
N LEU A 175 6.14 1.71 16.56
CA LEU A 175 4.86 1.92 15.90
C LEU A 175 4.53 3.40 15.74
N MET A 176 4.83 4.24 16.74
CA MET A 176 4.64 5.70 16.62
C MET A 176 5.53 6.30 15.53
N VAL A 177 6.80 5.88 15.43
CA VAL A 177 7.71 6.35 14.38
C VAL A 177 7.21 5.96 12.99
N ALA A 178 6.81 4.69 12.80
CA ALA A 178 6.27 4.20 11.54
C ALA A 178 4.94 4.88 11.18
N GLY A 179 4.05 5.08 12.17
CA GLY A 179 2.79 5.79 12.00
C GLY A 179 2.99 7.25 11.60
N ALA A 180 4.00 7.92 12.18
CA ALA A 180 4.37 9.28 11.79
C ALA A 180 4.67 9.38 10.29
N GLY A 181 5.56 8.51 9.79
CA GLY A 181 5.90 8.47 8.37
C GLY A 181 4.71 8.15 7.48
N SER A 182 3.91 7.17 7.89
CA SER A 182 2.74 6.73 7.15
C SER A 182 1.69 7.84 7.02
N GLY A 183 1.34 8.52 8.11
CA GLY A 183 0.32 9.58 8.11
C GLY A 183 0.68 10.77 7.22
N ILE A 184 1.95 11.20 7.27
CA ILE A 184 2.48 12.28 6.43
C ILE A 184 2.27 11.99 4.93
N LEU A 185 2.39 10.73 4.52
CA LEU A 185 2.33 10.31 3.12
C LEU A 185 0.91 10.06 2.58
N PHE A 186 -0.13 10.24 3.38
CA PHE A 186 -1.51 10.11 2.88
C PHE A 186 -1.88 11.24 1.93
N GLU A 187 -1.66 12.49 2.33
CA GLU A 187 -2.10 13.69 1.63
C GLU A 187 -1.04 14.25 0.67
N ALA A 188 0.24 14.23 1.05
CA ALA A 188 1.30 14.90 0.30
C ALA A 188 1.43 14.41 -1.17
N PRO A 189 1.37 13.11 -1.50
CA PRO A 189 1.40 12.64 -2.89
C PRO A 189 0.17 13.04 -3.70
N ILE A 190 -1.01 13.16 -3.07
CA ILE A 190 -2.24 13.62 -3.73
C ILE A 190 -2.07 15.06 -4.17
N ILE A 191 -1.63 15.91 -3.25
CA ILE A 191 -1.38 17.32 -3.55
C ILE A 191 -0.29 17.48 -4.61
N ALA A 192 0.77 16.67 -4.52
CA ALA A 192 1.85 16.69 -5.49
C ALA A 192 1.38 16.39 -6.91
N ILE A 193 0.58 15.34 -7.11
CA ILE A 193 0.10 15.00 -8.45
C ILE A 193 -0.89 16.05 -8.98
N GLN A 194 -1.76 16.57 -8.12
CA GLN A 194 -2.72 17.60 -8.51
C GLN A 194 -2.05 18.90 -8.94
N SER A 195 -0.94 19.28 -8.32
CA SER A 195 -0.18 20.50 -8.66
C SER A 195 0.63 20.39 -9.97
N GLN A 196 0.83 19.18 -10.49
CA GLN A 196 1.68 18.91 -11.66
C GLN A 196 0.92 18.64 -12.96
N VAL A 197 -0.41 18.59 -12.88
CA VAL A 197 -1.30 18.32 -14.01
C VAL A 197 -2.22 19.50 -14.32
N ALA A 198 -2.77 19.53 -15.54
CA ALA A 198 -3.76 20.53 -15.90
C ALA A 198 -5.06 20.31 -15.10
N GLN A 199 -5.81 21.38 -14.86
CA GLN A 199 -7.05 21.35 -14.07
C GLN A 199 -8.06 20.28 -14.55
N GLN A 200 -8.18 20.09 -15.84
CA GLN A 200 -9.03 19.06 -16.44
C GLN A 200 -8.62 17.62 -16.13
N ASP A 201 -7.33 17.39 -15.82
CA ASP A 201 -6.74 16.06 -15.57
C ASP A 201 -6.63 15.74 -14.08
N VAL A 202 -6.94 16.69 -13.18
CA VAL A 202 -6.80 16.54 -11.72
C VAL A 202 -7.58 15.33 -11.19
N ALA A 203 -8.83 15.16 -11.63
CA ALA A 203 -9.67 14.04 -11.21
C ALA A 203 -9.07 12.69 -11.64
N SER A 204 -8.67 12.56 -12.91
CA SER A 204 -8.06 11.35 -13.46
C SER A 204 -6.70 11.05 -12.81
N ALA A 205 -5.88 12.07 -12.56
CA ALA A 205 -4.59 11.91 -11.91
C ALA A 205 -4.72 11.44 -10.45
N THR A 206 -5.69 12.00 -9.72
CA THR A 206 -5.99 11.61 -8.33
C THR A 206 -6.53 10.16 -8.27
N ALA A 207 -7.44 9.80 -9.18
CA ALA A 207 -7.96 8.44 -9.29
C ALA A 207 -6.85 7.43 -9.63
N THR A 208 -5.97 7.78 -10.58
CA THR A 208 -4.80 6.96 -10.95
C THR A 208 -3.87 6.75 -9.76
N LEU A 209 -3.56 7.78 -9.01
CA LEU A 209 -2.70 7.69 -7.83
C LEU A 209 -3.31 6.77 -6.77
N THR A 210 -4.59 6.94 -6.48
CA THR A 210 -5.31 6.11 -5.52
C THR A 210 -5.35 4.64 -5.97
N PHE A 211 -5.57 4.40 -7.25
CA PHE A 211 -5.55 3.05 -7.82
C PHE A 211 -4.18 2.39 -7.69
N ILE A 212 -3.09 3.09 -8.03
CA ILE A 212 -1.72 2.59 -7.90
C ILE A 212 -1.39 2.28 -6.43
N ARG A 213 -1.82 3.14 -5.51
CA ARG A 213 -1.69 2.89 -4.05
C ARG A 213 -2.41 1.61 -3.64
N ASN A 214 -3.64 1.39 -4.11
CA ASN A 214 -4.44 0.20 -3.80
C ASN A 214 -3.85 -1.09 -4.37
N ILE A 215 -3.23 -1.03 -5.55
CA ILE A 215 -2.42 -2.15 -6.06
C ILE A 215 -1.28 -2.48 -5.09
N GLY A 216 -0.58 -1.46 -4.59
CA GLY A 216 0.46 -1.64 -3.57
C GLY A 216 -0.07 -2.34 -2.31
N LEU A 217 -1.23 -1.90 -1.79
CA LEU A 217 -1.91 -2.54 -0.65
C LEU A 217 -2.13 -4.04 -0.90
N SER A 218 -2.73 -4.41 -2.03
CA SER A 218 -3.12 -5.80 -2.32
C SER A 218 -1.91 -6.71 -2.51
N ILE A 219 -0.92 -6.26 -3.28
CA ILE A 219 0.33 -7.03 -3.52
C ILE A 219 1.12 -7.20 -2.22
N SER A 220 1.10 -6.22 -1.33
CA SER A 220 1.79 -6.24 -0.04
C SER A 220 1.40 -7.44 0.82
N VAL A 221 0.10 -7.66 1.00
CA VAL A 221 -0.41 -8.75 1.85
C VAL A 221 0.07 -10.11 1.34
N ILE A 222 0.03 -10.30 0.01
CA ILE A 222 0.45 -11.56 -0.61
C ILE A 222 1.95 -11.78 -0.46
N ILE A 223 2.77 -10.78 -0.78
CA ILE A 223 4.24 -10.87 -0.65
C ILE A 223 4.62 -11.11 0.81
N GLY A 224 4.01 -10.38 1.74
CA GLY A 224 4.24 -10.56 3.17
C GLY A 224 3.89 -11.97 3.63
N GLY A 225 2.73 -12.49 3.25
CA GLY A 225 2.30 -13.85 3.57
C GLY A 225 3.25 -14.91 3.04
N THR A 226 3.67 -14.77 1.78
CA THR A 226 4.62 -15.70 1.16
C THR A 226 5.99 -15.68 1.86
N ILE A 227 6.50 -14.50 2.20
CA ILE A 227 7.77 -14.37 2.93
C ILE A 227 7.65 -14.96 4.32
N PHE A 228 6.54 -14.69 5.03
CA PHE A 228 6.28 -15.23 6.35
C PHE A 228 6.21 -16.76 6.31
N ALA A 229 5.39 -17.34 5.44
CA ALA A 229 5.21 -18.79 5.32
C ALA A 229 6.55 -19.50 5.01
N ASN A 230 7.26 -19.07 3.98
CA ASN A 230 8.56 -19.63 3.63
C ASN A 230 9.60 -19.49 4.77
N SER A 231 9.56 -18.37 5.51
CA SER A 231 10.46 -18.16 6.65
C SER A 231 10.12 -19.07 7.82
N MET A 232 8.85 -19.36 8.09
CA MET A 232 8.42 -20.33 9.10
C MET A 232 8.88 -21.75 8.74
N ASP A 233 8.74 -22.17 7.48
CA ASP A 233 9.22 -23.48 7.00
C ASP A 233 10.71 -23.68 7.24
N THR A 234 11.52 -22.64 6.98
CA THR A 234 12.97 -22.71 7.28
C THR A 234 13.28 -22.89 8.75
N ARG A 235 12.33 -22.61 9.66
CA ARG A 235 12.47 -22.80 11.11
C ARG A 235 12.03 -24.18 11.59
N GLY A 236 11.45 -25.02 10.75
CA GLY A 236 11.04 -26.37 11.09
C GLY A 236 12.15 -27.21 11.79
N PRO A 237 13.38 -27.31 11.25
CA PRO A 237 14.49 -28.01 11.91
C PRO A 237 14.81 -27.46 13.30
N TYR A 238 14.90 -26.12 13.45
CA TYR A 238 15.14 -25.45 14.74
C TYR A 238 14.06 -25.77 15.77
N LEU A 239 12.79 -25.75 15.37
CA LEU A 239 11.66 -26.08 16.24
C LEU A 239 11.69 -27.57 16.67
N ARG A 240 12.10 -28.45 15.78
CA ARG A 240 12.26 -29.88 16.05
C ARG A 240 13.41 -30.12 17.06
N GLU A 241 14.54 -29.42 16.92
CA GLU A 241 15.65 -29.49 17.87
C GLU A 241 15.26 -28.97 19.27
N ALA A 242 14.34 -27.99 19.32
CA ALA A 242 13.76 -27.50 20.58
C ALA A 242 12.79 -28.52 21.25
N GLY A 243 12.59 -29.68 20.63
CA GLY A 243 11.78 -30.78 21.15
C GLY A 243 10.29 -30.59 21.03
N LEU A 244 9.80 -29.79 20.05
CA LEU A 244 8.39 -29.68 19.78
C LEU A 244 7.86 -30.99 19.15
N PRO A 245 6.68 -31.49 19.58
CA PRO A 245 6.02 -32.64 18.98
C PRO A 245 5.58 -32.39 17.53
N ASP A 246 5.47 -33.46 16.74
CA ASP A 246 5.13 -33.36 15.31
C ASP A 246 3.74 -32.77 15.04
N ASP A 247 2.78 -32.96 15.93
CA ASP A 247 1.45 -32.34 15.87
C ASP A 247 1.52 -30.83 15.99
N ILE A 248 2.36 -30.31 16.87
CA ILE A 248 2.60 -28.85 17.01
C ILE A 248 3.41 -28.33 15.83
N LEU A 249 4.40 -29.07 15.33
CA LEU A 249 5.18 -28.67 14.15
C LEU A 249 4.31 -28.48 12.92
N ARG A 250 3.29 -29.30 12.72
CA ARG A 250 2.30 -29.15 11.62
C ARG A 250 1.45 -27.90 11.75
N LEU A 251 1.17 -27.43 12.97
CA LEU A 251 0.43 -26.17 13.21
C LEU A 251 1.31 -24.93 12.96
N LEU A 252 2.63 -25.12 12.95
CA LEU A 252 3.62 -24.06 12.75
C LEU A 252 4.27 -24.10 11.36
N ASP A 253 3.87 -25.00 10.48
CA ASP A 253 4.33 -24.93 9.09
C ASP A 253 3.84 -23.65 8.42
N GLY A 254 4.47 -23.28 7.30
CA GLY A 254 4.27 -21.98 6.68
C GLY A 254 2.83 -21.64 6.36
N GLU A 255 2.02 -22.63 5.96
CA GLU A 255 0.61 -22.42 5.61
C GLU A 255 -0.27 -22.21 6.85
N HIS A 256 0.02 -22.89 7.94
CA HIS A 256 -0.83 -22.91 9.14
C HIS A 256 -0.37 -21.95 10.24
N ALA A 257 0.90 -21.54 10.24
CA ALA A 257 1.48 -20.73 11.31
C ALA A 257 0.72 -19.41 11.54
N GLY A 258 0.27 -18.76 10.47
CA GLY A 258 -0.50 -17.50 10.56
C GLY A 258 -1.83 -17.65 11.28
N ALA A 259 -2.47 -18.82 11.20
CA ALA A 259 -3.71 -19.13 11.92
C ALA A 259 -3.46 -19.51 13.40
N ASN A 260 -2.22 -19.90 13.74
CA ASN A 260 -1.85 -20.43 15.05
C ASN A 260 -0.96 -19.47 15.87
N VAL A 261 -1.17 -18.16 15.69
CA VAL A 261 -0.37 -17.11 16.36
C VAL A 261 -0.43 -17.14 17.89
N MET A 262 -1.49 -17.70 18.47
CA MET A 262 -1.65 -17.82 19.91
C MET A 262 -1.01 -19.09 20.50
N LEU A 263 -0.44 -19.95 19.67
CA LEU A 263 0.14 -21.22 20.11
C LEU A 263 1.25 -21.05 21.16
N PRO A 264 2.16 -20.03 21.09
CA PRO A 264 3.18 -19.83 22.12
C PRO A 264 2.59 -19.78 23.52
N SER A 265 1.49 -19.04 23.74
CA SER A 265 0.85 -18.87 25.05
C SER A 265 0.22 -20.16 25.63
N THR A 266 0.07 -21.21 24.83
CA THR A 266 -0.50 -22.50 25.25
C THR A 266 0.58 -23.50 25.70
N LEU A 267 1.85 -23.20 25.44
CA LEU A 267 2.96 -24.10 25.74
C LEU A 267 3.37 -23.97 27.21
N THR A 268 3.43 -25.09 27.92
CA THR A 268 3.80 -25.12 29.32
C THR A 268 5.34 -25.15 29.56
N ASN A 269 6.11 -25.52 28.53
CA ASN A 269 7.58 -25.58 28.61
C ASN A 269 8.16 -24.24 28.10
N PRO A 270 8.84 -23.44 28.98
CA PRO A 270 9.39 -22.15 28.62
C PRO A 270 10.41 -22.18 27.47
N ALA A 271 11.18 -23.28 27.34
CA ALA A 271 12.15 -23.40 26.26
C ALA A 271 11.47 -23.58 24.91
N ARG A 272 10.38 -24.36 24.83
CA ARG A 272 9.57 -24.54 23.62
C ARG A 272 8.80 -23.28 23.25
N GLU A 273 8.22 -22.61 24.25
CA GLU A 273 7.56 -21.31 24.07
C GLU A 273 8.51 -20.28 23.45
N LEU A 274 9.71 -20.12 24.03
CA LEU A 274 10.74 -19.22 23.51
C LEU A 274 11.17 -19.58 22.08
N ALA A 275 11.31 -20.87 21.78
CA ALA A 275 11.67 -21.32 20.44
C ALA A 275 10.60 -20.92 19.41
N VAL A 276 9.32 -21.09 19.74
CA VAL A 276 8.21 -20.70 18.86
C VAL A 276 8.16 -19.19 18.70
N LYS A 277 8.25 -18.39 19.78
CA LYS A 277 8.36 -16.92 19.71
C LYS A 277 9.51 -16.47 18.82
N SER A 278 10.67 -17.15 18.94
CA SER A 278 11.86 -16.85 18.13
C SER A 278 11.62 -17.15 16.64
N ALA A 279 10.89 -18.21 16.33
CA ALA A 279 10.54 -18.56 14.95
C ALA A 279 9.59 -17.51 14.33
N PHE A 280 8.56 -17.08 15.07
CA PHE A 280 7.66 -15.99 14.63
C PHE A 280 8.42 -14.67 14.46
N ALA A 281 9.25 -14.29 15.44
CA ALA A 281 10.05 -13.07 15.39
C ALA A 281 11.01 -13.07 14.18
N TYR A 282 11.66 -14.18 13.89
CA TYR A 282 12.51 -14.33 12.71
C TYR A 282 11.72 -14.20 11.41
N SER A 283 10.57 -14.85 11.31
CA SER A 283 9.76 -14.84 10.09
C SER A 283 9.18 -13.47 9.79
N THR A 284 8.69 -12.77 10.82
CA THR A 284 8.24 -11.38 10.68
C THR A 284 9.39 -10.42 10.39
N ARG A 285 10.59 -10.64 10.96
CA ARG A 285 11.79 -9.85 10.64
C ARG A 285 12.10 -9.87 9.14
N ASN A 286 12.03 -11.04 8.49
CA ASN A 286 12.28 -11.16 7.05
C ASN A 286 11.27 -10.35 6.22
N MET A 287 10.01 -10.29 6.67
CA MET A 287 9.00 -9.40 6.07
C MET A 287 9.38 -7.93 6.25
N TRP A 288 9.77 -7.50 7.47
CA TRP A 288 10.13 -6.11 7.74
C TRP A 288 11.32 -5.62 6.92
N ILE A 289 12.29 -6.51 6.62
CA ILE A 289 13.39 -6.20 5.71
C ILE A 289 12.84 -5.82 4.33
N THR A 290 11.92 -6.61 3.77
CA THR A 290 11.33 -6.35 2.45
C THR A 290 10.57 -5.01 2.45
N TYR A 291 9.74 -4.76 3.46
CA TYR A 291 9.00 -3.51 3.56
C TYR A 291 9.90 -2.29 3.74
N THR A 292 11.00 -2.43 4.50
CA THR A 292 12.01 -1.37 4.65
C THR A 292 12.68 -1.06 3.32
N VAL A 293 13.01 -2.06 2.51
CA VAL A 293 13.59 -1.87 1.17
C VAL A 293 12.62 -1.10 0.27
N PHE A 294 11.34 -1.51 0.23
CA PHE A 294 10.34 -0.80 -0.57
C PHE A 294 10.11 0.64 -0.09
N SER A 295 10.09 0.88 1.21
CA SER A 295 10.01 2.23 1.78
C SER A 295 11.21 3.08 1.41
N PHE A 296 12.42 2.51 1.46
CA PHE A 296 13.65 3.18 1.05
C PHE A 296 13.67 3.51 -0.45
N LEU A 297 13.17 2.61 -1.30
CA LEU A 297 13.01 2.90 -2.73
C LEU A 297 12.02 4.06 -2.95
N GLY A 298 10.94 4.13 -2.18
CA GLY A 298 10.03 5.27 -2.15
C GLY A 298 10.71 6.56 -1.71
N PHE A 299 11.60 6.49 -0.70
CA PHE A 299 12.42 7.63 -0.28
C PHE A 299 13.34 8.11 -1.41
N VAL A 300 14.05 7.21 -2.08
CA VAL A 300 14.88 7.55 -3.24
C VAL A 300 14.05 8.18 -4.36
N ALA A 301 12.88 7.61 -4.66
CA ALA A 301 11.97 8.15 -5.67
C ALA A 301 11.50 9.57 -5.35
N SER A 302 11.34 9.93 -4.08
CA SER A 302 10.90 11.26 -3.65
C SER A 302 11.84 12.39 -4.07
N PHE A 303 13.11 12.10 -4.32
CA PHE A 303 14.08 13.12 -4.81
C PHE A 303 13.87 13.50 -6.28
N PHE A 304 13.18 12.65 -7.05
CA PHE A 304 12.85 12.92 -8.47
C PHE A 304 11.55 13.70 -8.64
N ILE A 305 10.92 14.11 -7.54
CA ILE A 305 9.69 14.90 -7.56
C ILE A 305 10.05 16.37 -7.67
N ASP A 306 9.51 17.03 -8.69
CA ASP A 306 9.75 18.45 -8.94
C ASP A 306 9.10 19.31 -7.83
N ALA A 307 9.77 20.42 -7.49
CA ALA A 307 9.20 21.44 -6.66
C ALA A 307 8.20 22.24 -7.49
N SER A 308 6.91 22.07 -7.26
CA SER A 308 5.89 23.01 -7.71
C SER A 308 5.23 23.64 -6.49
N TYR A 309 4.94 24.93 -6.57
CA TYR A 309 4.16 25.61 -5.55
C TYR A 309 2.69 25.53 -5.97
N LEU A 310 1.83 25.25 -5.01
CA LEU A 310 0.39 25.41 -5.23
C LEU A 310 0.12 26.89 -5.52
N GLY A 311 -0.38 27.18 -6.72
CA GLY A 311 -0.84 28.52 -7.03
C GLY A 311 -2.00 28.88 -6.10
N THR A 312 -1.94 30.07 -5.48
CA THR A 312 -3.02 30.61 -4.64
C THR A 312 -4.15 31.18 -5.48
N ASP A 313 -4.00 31.22 -6.80
CA ASP A 313 -5.03 31.72 -7.70
C ASP A 313 -6.17 30.71 -7.83
N HIS A 314 -7.30 31.03 -7.21
CA HIS A 314 -8.56 30.33 -7.41
C HIS A 314 -9.02 30.54 -8.85
N THR A 315 -8.68 29.67 -9.75
CA THR A 315 -9.38 29.57 -11.03
C THR A 315 -10.75 28.96 -10.76
N GLU A 316 -11.80 29.77 -10.99
CA GLU A 316 -13.18 29.27 -10.91
C GLU A 316 -13.31 28.04 -11.83
N THR A 317 -13.64 26.91 -11.25
CA THR A 317 -13.90 25.69 -12.01
C THR A 317 -15.22 25.87 -12.74
N VAL A 318 -15.18 26.14 -14.02
CA VAL A 318 -16.37 26.12 -14.87
C VAL A 318 -16.74 24.66 -15.10
N THR A 319 -17.42 24.06 -14.10
CA THR A 319 -18.03 22.76 -14.20
C THR A 319 -19.39 22.93 -14.89
N GLY A 320 -19.45 22.64 -16.15
CA GLY A 320 -20.68 22.60 -16.91
C GLY A 320 -20.42 22.66 -18.41
N LEU A 321 -21.19 21.91 -19.15
CA LEU A 321 -21.27 22.04 -20.59
C LEU A 321 -21.66 23.48 -20.93
N ARG A 322 -20.70 24.35 -21.18
CA ARG A 322 -20.96 25.65 -21.72
C ARG A 322 -21.60 25.40 -23.11
N LYS A 323 -22.86 25.75 -23.27
CA LYS A 323 -23.43 25.93 -24.62
C LYS A 323 -22.54 26.98 -25.30
N GLU A 324 -21.91 26.61 -26.41
CA GLU A 324 -21.28 27.60 -27.28
C GLU A 324 -22.36 28.63 -27.65
N GLU A 325 -22.18 29.85 -27.15
CA GLU A 325 -22.98 30.98 -27.64
C GLU A 325 -22.62 31.17 -29.13
N PRO A 326 -23.60 31.24 -30.04
CA PRO A 326 -23.33 31.47 -31.42
C PRO A 326 -22.57 32.77 -31.61
N LYS A 327 -21.41 32.73 -32.29
CA LYS A 327 -20.65 33.92 -32.68
C LYS A 327 -21.59 34.84 -33.44
N VAL A 328 -21.92 35.99 -32.84
CA VAL A 328 -22.60 37.08 -33.54
C VAL A 328 -21.59 37.64 -34.54
N GLU A 329 -21.74 37.32 -35.82
CA GLU A 329 -21.05 38.01 -36.90
C GLU A 329 -21.52 39.47 -36.90
N ILE A 330 -20.66 40.37 -36.45
CA ILE A 330 -20.85 41.81 -36.64
C ILE A 330 -20.50 42.09 -38.08
N THR A 331 -21.51 42.11 -38.96
CA THR A 331 -21.41 42.67 -40.31
C THR A 331 -21.33 44.20 -40.16
N SER A 332 -20.12 44.74 -40.33
CA SER A 332 -19.89 46.18 -40.49
C SER A 332 -20.41 46.61 -41.87
N SER A 333 -21.49 47.37 -41.88
CA SER A 333 -21.92 48.15 -43.02
C SER A 333 -21.20 49.51 -43.05
#